data_8397ad3316fe6c691d882b61b10d3f62
#
_entry.id   8397ad3316fe6c691d882b61b10d3f62
#
_cell.length_a   1.000
_cell.length_b   1.000
_cell.length_c   1.000
_cell.angle_alpha   90.00
_cell.angle_beta   90.00
_cell.angle_gamma   90.00
#
_symmetry.space_group_name_H-M   'P 1'
#
loop_
_entity.id
_entity.type
_entity.pdbx_description
1 polymer ?
#
loop_
_entity_poly.entity_id
_entity_poly.type
_entity_poly.pdbx_seq_one_letter_code
_entity_poly.pdbx_strand_id
1 'polypeptide(L)'
;MKGHPLSWWGCCAMLALLVLHTQSAVIAATVAFIVSLPVLFLRDTSYWYDSYAFTLKIALSLFILRMTIGIVIGVPMPGRTLFRLPEIALPSWLVGIRLGGDVTSQRLLTTFHESLILASLLLIFGAANALVSPRRLMKTFPRAIYNVSTTILVATSALPQLVRSFTRIKSAQRLRGRSSSSNLSGLMSWRRISLPLLEESLERALDLATAMEARGYGYQKHVTHYRPLRWRLNDLLLLACVFTGMVIFW
;
A
#
# COMPACT_ATOMS: atom_id res chain seq x y z
N MET A 1 6.86 13.04 -12.17
CA MET A 1 7.95 13.46 -11.27
C MET A 1 9.30 13.07 -11.84
N LYS A 2 10.29 14.00 -11.79
CA LYS A 2 11.66 13.78 -12.32
C LYS A 2 12.68 13.37 -11.23
N GLY A 3 12.24 13.12 -9.97
CA GLY A 3 13.10 12.74 -8.85
C GLY A 3 13.39 11.25 -8.76
N HIS A 4 14.41 10.89 -7.96
CA HIS A 4 14.80 9.50 -7.73
C HIS A 4 13.76 8.78 -6.84
N PRO A 5 13.27 7.59 -7.19
CA PRO A 5 12.20 6.92 -6.44
C PRO A 5 12.59 6.57 -5.00
N LEU A 6 13.87 6.23 -4.75
CA LEU A 6 14.35 5.93 -3.40
C LEU A 6 14.41 7.16 -2.49
N SER A 7 14.65 8.37 -3.03
CA SER A 7 14.66 9.58 -2.20
C SER A 7 13.29 9.86 -1.61
N TRP A 8 12.25 9.68 -2.42
CA TRP A 8 10.88 9.87 -1.96
C TRP A 8 10.44 8.83 -0.92
N TRP A 9 10.75 7.55 -1.17
CA TRP A 9 10.47 6.49 -0.20
C TRP A 9 11.26 6.67 1.09
N GLY A 10 12.53 7.05 1.00
CA GLY A 10 13.38 7.36 2.15
C GLY A 10 12.83 8.54 2.97
N CYS A 11 12.39 9.59 2.29
CA CYS A 11 11.76 10.75 2.91
C CYS A 11 10.48 10.36 3.67
N CYS A 12 9.59 9.59 3.04
CA CYS A 12 8.37 9.11 3.68
C CYS A 12 8.66 8.17 4.86
N ALA A 13 9.66 7.31 4.75
CA ALA A 13 10.08 6.42 5.85
C ALA A 13 10.63 7.22 7.05
N MET A 14 11.47 8.23 6.81
CA MET A 14 11.98 9.10 7.87
C MET A 14 10.86 9.90 8.55
N LEU A 15 9.92 10.43 7.77
CA LEU A 15 8.75 11.14 8.32
C LEU A 15 7.85 10.21 9.13
N ALA A 16 7.67 8.96 8.71
CA ALA A 16 6.93 7.96 9.48
C ALA A 16 7.64 7.63 10.81
N LEU A 17 8.97 7.47 10.79
CA LEU A 17 9.76 7.26 12.00
C LEU A 17 9.68 8.47 12.95
N LEU A 18 9.72 9.69 12.43
CA LEU A 18 9.56 10.91 13.22
C LEU A 18 8.20 10.96 13.91
N VAL A 19 7.11 10.63 13.21
CA VAL A 19 5.76 10.58 13.80
C VAL A 19 5.68 9.50 14.88
N LEU A 20 6.29 8.32 14.65
CA LEU A 20 6.29 7.22 15.63
C LEU A 20 7.10 7.57 16.88
N HIS A 21 8.23 8.27 16.73
CA HIS A 21 9.09 8.64 17.84
C HIS A 21 8.47 9.76 18.69
N THR A 22 7.98 10.81 18.04
CA THR A 22 7.48 12.00 18.73
C THR A 22 6.11 11.77 19.38
N GLN A 23 5.34 10.79 18.89
CA GLN A 23 3.98 10.46 19.33
C GLN A 23 3.07 11.68 19.57
N SER A 24 3.29 12.79 18.85
CA SER A 24 2.53 14.02 18.94
C SER A 24 1.48 14.11 17.85
N ALA A 25 0.20 14.31 18.25
CA ALA A 25 -0.91 14.45 17.29
C ALA A 25 -0.72 15.65 16.34
N VAL A 26 -0.15 16.75 16.85
CA VAL A 26 0.08 17.96 16.06
C VAL A 26 1.11 17.70 14.96
N ILE A 27 2.21 17.03 15.32
CA ILE A 27 3.27 16.67 14.36
C ILE A 27 2.72 15.66 13.35
N ALA A 28 1.96 14.67 13.80
CA ALA A 28 1.33 13.69 12.92
C ALA A 28 0.39 14.36 11.89
N ALA A 29 -0.44 15.30 12.33
CA ALA A 29 -1.35 16.04 11.45
C ALA A 29 -0.59 16.93 10.46
N THR A 30 0.42 17.68 10.92
CA THR A 30 1.22 18.56 10.07
C THR A 30 2.01 17.79 9.03
N VAL A 31 2.64 16.67 9.39
CA VAL A 31 3.36 15.79 8.47
C VAL A 31 2.41 15.18 7.45
N ALA A 32 1.25 14.66 7.89
CA ALA A 32 0.24 14.12 6.98
C ALA A 32 -0.25 15.18 5.97
N PHE A 33 -0.45 16.41 6.41
CA PHE A 33 -0.84 17.53 5.56
C PHE A 33 0.27 17.87 4.56
N ILE A 34 1.51 18.05 5.01
CA ILE A 34 2.67 18.36 4.13
C ILE A 34 2.88 17.28 3.07
N VAL A 35 2.75 16.01 3.44
CA VAL A 35 2.94 14.88 2.51
C VAL A 35 1.78 14.74 1.52
N SER A 36 0.56 15.16 1.90
CA SER A 36 -0.60 15.14 1.00
C SER A 36 -0.56 16.24 -0.06
N LEU A 37 0.06 17.41 0.24
CA LEU A 37 0.18 18.53 -0.69
C LEU A 37 0.80 18.16 -2.05
N PRO A 38 1.98 17.52 -2.13
CA PRO A 38 2.57 17.13 -3.41
C PRO A 38 1.68 16.18 -4.21
N VAL A 39 0.91 15.31 -3.54
CA VAL A 39 -0.01 14.39 -4.22
C VAL A 39 -1.17 15.14 -4.85
N LEU A 40 -1.66 16.19 -4.18
CA LEU A 40 -2.75 17.02 -4.68
C LEU A 40 -2.31 17.95 -5.81
N PHE A 41 -1.11 18.55 -5.73
CA PHE A 41 -0.60 19.51 -6.71
C PHE A 41 0.04 18.84 -7.93
N LEU A 42 0.69 17.71 -7.78
CA LEU A 42 1.33 16.96 -8.88
C LEU A 42 0.34 16.00 -9.56
N ARG A 43 -0.87 16.46 -9.76
CA ARG A 43 -2.00 15.78 -10.39
C ARG A 43 -1.67 15.37 -11.83
N ASP A 44 -0.89 14.33 -12.00
CA ASP A 44 -0.83 13.62 -13.28
C ASP A 44 -2.10 12.79 -13.42
N THR A 45 -2.77 12.87 -14.57
CA THR A 45 -4.00 12.13 -14.94
C THR A 45 -3.81 10.60 -15.02
N SER A 46 -2.89 10.08 -14.25
CA SER A 46 -2.45 8.71 -14.21
C SER A 46 -3.31 7.93 -13.21
N TYR A 47 -3.62 6.70 -13.57
CA TYR A 47 -4.33 5.64 -12.83
C TYR A 47 -3.98 5.52 -11.31
N TRP A 48 -2.89 6.13 -10.88
CA TRP A 48 -2.38 6.11 -9.50
C TRP A 48 -3.02 7.14 -8.57
N TYR A 49 -3.75 8.11 -9.10
CA TYR A 49 -4.49 9.09 -8.31
C TYR A 49 -5.65 8.44 -7.56
N ASP A 50 -6.34 7.49 -8.20
CA ASP A 50 -7.42 6.73 -7.58
C ASP A 50 -6.91 5.93 -6.37
N SER A 51 -5.63 5.52 -6.41
CA SER A 51 -4.96 4.84 -5.30
C SER A 51 -4.83 5.73 -4.05
N TYR A 52 -4.50 7.03 -4.20
CA TYR A 52 -4.40 7.92 -3.05
C TYR A 52 -5.78 8.27 -2.47
N ALA A 53 -6.78 8.51 -3.33
CA ALA A 53 -8.15 8.73 -2.89
C ALA A 53 -8.70 7.51 -2.13
N PHE A 54 -8.35 6.31 -2.57
CA PHE A 54 -8.66 5.07 -1.87
C PHE A 54 -7.96 4.99 -0.50
N THR A 55 -6.66 5.33 -0.44
CA THR A 55 -5.91 5.38 0.83
C THR A 55 -6.50 6.41 1.80
N LEU A 56 -6.94 7.57 1.30
CA LEU A 56 -7.60 8.58 2.10
C LEU A 56 -8.91 8.06 2.72
N LYS A 57 -9.72 7.35 1.93
CA LYS A 57 -10.95 6.72 2.41
C LYS A 57 -10.66 5.67 3.48
N ILE A 58 -9.62 4.84 3.28
CA ILE A 58 -9.19 3.84 4.27
C ILE A 58 -8.68 4.52 5.54
N ALA A 59 -7.87 5.59 5.43
CA ALA A 59 -7.37 6.32 6.59
C ALA A 59 -8.51 6.94 7.42
N LEU A 60 -9.50 7.51 6.74
CA LEU A 60 -10.69 8.05 7.39
C LEU A 60 -11.54 6.94 8.04
N SER A 61 -11.73 5.83 7.34
CA SER A 61 -12.44 4.65 7.88
C SER A 61 -11.72 4.08 9.11
N LEU A 62 -10.40 3.96 9.05
CA LEU A 62 -9.58 3.50 10.18
C LEU A 62 -9.66 4.46 11.37
N PHE A 63 -9.61 5.76 11.11
CA PHE A 63 -9.77 6.79 12.14
C PHE A 63 -11.12 6.65 12.85
N ILE A 64 -12.22 6.54 12.09
CA ILE A 64 -13.57 6.38 12.64
C ILE A 64 -13.68 5.05 13.41
N LEU A 65 -13.18 3.97 12.84
CA LEU A 65 -13.20 2.64 13.45
C LEU A 65 -12.42 2.66 14.79
N ARG A 66 -11.22 3.24 14.81
CA ARG A 66 -10.40 3.32 16.03
C ARG A 66 -11.06 4.18 17.11
N MET A 67 -11.68 5.29 16.70
CA MET A 67 -12.47 6.13 17.61
C MET A 67 -13.65 5.36 18.20
N THR A 68 -14.41 4.65 17.36
CA THR A 68 -15.56 3.84 17.83
C THR A 68 -15.11 2.75 18.80
N ILE A 69 -14.05 2.03 18.47
CA ILE A 69 -13.47 1.00 19.36
C ILE A 69 -13.02 1.63 20.68
N GLY A 70 -12.33 2.76 20.62
CA GLY A 70 -11.87 3.46 21.84
C GLY A 70 -12.99 3.97 22.71
N ILE A 71 -14.16 4.30 22.16
CA ILE A 71 -15.35 4.68 22.92
C ILE A 71 -16.07 3.45 23.50
N VAL A 72 -16.16 2.37 22.73
CA VAL A 72 -16.93 1.16 23.12
C VAL A 72 -16.15 0.28 24.10
N ILE A 73 -14.85 0.06 23.86
CA ILE A 73 -14.02 -0.79 24.72
C ILE A 73 -13.55 0.01 25.93
N GLY A 74 -14.10 -0.31 27.10
CA GLY A 74 -13.87 0.38 28.35
C GLY A 74 -12.49 0.11 28.97
N VAL A 75 -11.50 0.93 28.65
CA VAL A 75 -10.27 0.99 29.44
C VAL A 75 -10.48 2.07 30.53
N PRO A 76 -10.46 1.72 31.83
CA PRO A 76 -10.64 2.68 32.89
C PRO A 76 -9.46 3.65 32.90
N MET A 77 -9.69 4.91 32.56
CA MET A 77 -8.72 5.99 32.66
C MET A 77 -9.23 7.05 33.65
N PRO A 78 -8.35 7.60 34.52
CA PRO A 78 -8.71 8.69 35.42
C PRO A 78 -9.11 9.92 34.58
N GLY A 79 -10.18 10.62 35.02
CA GLY A 79 -10.62 11.84 34.35
C GLY A 79 -12.08 12.16 34.59
N ARG A 80 -12.54 13.34 34.14
CA ARG A 80 -13.95 13.71 34.16
C ARG A 80 -14.78 12.78 33.27
N THR A 81 -15.76 12.13 33.89
CA THR A 81 -16.75 11.32 33.13
C THR A 81 -17.66 12.24 32.32
N LEU A 82 -17.68 12.07 31.02
CA LEU A 82 -18.55 12.82 30.11
C LEU A 82 -19.93 12.16 30.00
N PHE A 83 -19.93 10.85 29.81
CA PHE A 83 -21.15 10.03 29.79
C PHE A 83 -20.82 8.58 30.15
N ARG A 84 -21.84 7.86 30.65
CA ARG A 84 -21.74 6.45 30.99
C ARG A 84 -22.44 5.61 29.95
N LEU A 85 -21.70 4.65 29.38
CA LEU A 85 -22.27 3.62 28.55
C LEU A 85 -22.70 2.45 29.45
N PRO A 86 -23.85 1.79 29.15
CA PRO A 86 -24.25 0.60 29.88
C PRO A 86 -23.13 -0.47 29.77
N GLU A 87 -22.75 -1.00 30.94
CA GLU A 87 -21.75 -2.07 31.01
C GLU A 87 -22.42 -3.39 30.60
N ILE A 88 -21.90 -4.02 29.58
CA ILE A 88 -22.34 -5.35 29.14
C ILE A 88 -21.37 -6.36 29.78
N ALA A 89 -21.90 -7.21 30.66
CA ALA A 89 -21.15 -8.32 31.24
C ALA A 89 -20.83 -9.35 30.14
N LEU A 90 -19.56 -9.48 29.79
CA LEU A 90 -19.11 -10.51 28.85
C LEU A 90 -18.92 -11.87 29.55
N PRO A 91 -19.02 -12.98 28.79
CA PRO A 91 -18.73 -14.32 29.28
C PRO A 91 -17.32 -14.42 29.87
N SER A 92 -17.13 -15.31 30.84
CA SER A 92 -15.89 -15.49 31.63
C SER A 92 -14.63 -15.84 30.80
N TRP A 93 -14.77 -16.26 29.55
CA TRP A 93 -13.66 -16.55 28.64
C TRP A 93 -13.04 -15.29 27.97
N LEU A 94 -13.72 -14.14 28.06
CA LEU A 94 -13.25 -12.81 27.60
C LEU A 94 -12.83 -11.93 28.79
N VAL A 95 -12.21 -12.51 29.80
CA VAL A 95 -11.75 -11.80 30.98
C VAL A 95 -10.75 -10.70 30.61
N GLY A 96 -11.10 -9.45 30.95
CA GLY A 96 -10.25 -8.26 30.71
C GLY A 96 -10.81 -7.27 29.70
N ILE A 97 -11.80 -7.62 28.89
CA ILE A 97 -12.46 -6.70 27.97
C ILE A 97 -13.79 -6.23 28.59
N ARG A 98 -13.88 -4.94 28.92
CA ARG A 98 -15.13 -4.33 29.36
C ARG A 98 -15.75 -3.57 28.19
N LEU A 99 -16.97 -3.96 27.80
CA LEU A 99 -17.75 -3.21 26.82
C LEU A 99 -18.62 -2.19 27.57
N GLY A 100 -18.44 -0.92 27.25
CA GLY A 100 -19.12 0.17 27.95
C GLY A 100 -18.32 0.75 29.11
N GLY A 101 -18.99 1.31 30.07
CA GLY A 101 -18.41 2.00 31.24
C GLY A 101 -18.25 3.50 31.05
N ASP A 102 -17.49 4.12 31.95
CA ASP A 102 -17.31 5.56 31.99
C ASP A 102 -16.41 6.05 30.84
N VAL A 103 -16.96 6.87 29.97
CA VAL A 103 -16.19 7.58 28.95
C VAL A 103 -15.64 8.86 29.55
N THR A 104 -14.32 8.85 29.83
CA THR A 104 -13.63 10.01 30.40
C THR A 104 -13.06 10.90 29.30
N SER A 105 -12.90 12.19 29.57
CA SER A 105 -12.30 13.16 28.65
C SER A 105 -10.89 12.75 28.24
N GLN A 106 -10.10 12.19 29.19
CA GLN A 106 -8.75 11.76 28.94
C GLN A 106 -8.70 10.56 28.00
N ARG A 107 -9.62 9.60 28.17
CA ARG A 107 -9.76 8.46 27.25
C ARG A 107 -10.09 8.92 25.83
N LEU A 108 -10.97 9.90 25.68
CA LEU A 108 -11.34 10.42 24.36
C LEU A 108 -10.16 11.13 23.68
N LEU A 109 -9.40 11.91 24.44
CA LEU A 109 -8.19 12.57 23.94
C LEU A 109 -7.10 11.59 23.54
N THR A 110 -6.82 10.56 24.34
CA THR A 110 -5.81 9.55 24.00
C THR A 110 -6.24 8.74 22.79
N THR A 111 -7.50 8.33 22.71
CA THR A 111 -8.02 7.60 21.53
C THR A 111 -7.96 8.45 20.26
N PHE A 112 -8.31 9.74 20.36
CA PHE A 112 -8.20 10.68 19.25
C PHE A 112 -6.74 10.82 18.78
N HIS A 113 -5.83 10.97 19.72
CA HIS A 113 -4.39 11.09 19.49
C HIS A 113 -3.83 9.85 18.75
N GLU A 114 -4.10 8.67 19.29
CA GLU A 114 -3.67 7.41 18.66
C GLU A 114 -4.30 7.18 17.29
N SER A 115 -5.58 7.52 17.13
CA SER A 115 -6.28 7.40 15.85
C SER A 115 -5.67 8.31 14.79
N LEU A 116 -5.25 9.52 15.19
CA LEU A 116 -4.65 10.49 14.28
C LEU A 116 -3.24 10.09 13.87
N ILE A 117 -2.45 9.51 14.78
CA ILE A 117 -1.13 8.94 14.45
C ILE A 117 -1.27 7.81 13.46
N LEU A 118 -2.18 6.85 13.70
CA LEU A 118 -2.40 5.73 12.78
C LEU A 118 -2.87 6.19 11.40
N ALA A 119 -3.81 7.14 11.35
CA ALA A 119 -4.28 7.71 10.09
C ALA A 119 -3.17 8.44 9.34
N SER A 120 -2.31 9.21 10.04
CA SER A 120 -1.19 9.93 9.43
C SER A 120 -0.16 8.97 8.84
N LEU A 121 0.19 7.89 9.54
CA LEU A 121 1.10 6.86 9.02
C LEU A 121 0.56 6.23 7.74
N LEU A 122 -0.74 5.93 7.70
CA LEU A 122 -1.38 5.38 6.52
C LEU A 122 -1.36 6.38 5.35
N LEU A 123 -1.58 7.67 5.61
CA LEU A 123 -1.50 8.73 4.59
C LEU A 123 -0.09 8.91 4.06
N ILE A 124 0.94 8.87 4.92
CA ILE A 124 2.35 8.94 4.51
C ILE A 124 2.69 7.77 3.58
N PHE A 125 2.28 6.56 3.96
CA PHE A 125 2.51 5.36 3.13
C PHE A 125 1.73 5.41 1.82
N GLY A 126 0.49 5.89 1.86
CA GLY A 126 -0.33 6.10 0.67
C GLY A 126 0.26 7.10 -0.30
N ALA A 127 0.82 8.20 0.20
CA ALA A 127 1.51 9.20 -0.61
C ALA A 127 2.81 8.64 -1.23
N ALA A 128 3.57 7.83 -0.48
CA ALA A 128 4.74 7.14 -1.01
C ALA A 128 4.38 6.27 -2.22
N ASN A 129 3.29 5.50 -2.10
CA ASN A 129 2.79 4.65 -3.19
C ASN A 129 2.20 5.44 -4.36
N ALA A 130 1.51 6.54 -4.09
CA ALA A 130 0.85 7.33 -5.13
C ALA A 130 1.84 8.07 -6.05
N LEU A 131 2.96 8.55 -5.50
CA LEU A 131 3.94 9.34 -6.25
C LEU A 131 5.00 8.50 -6.95
N VAL A 132 5.27 7.30 -6.46
CA VAL A 132 6.29 6.39 -7.02
C VAL A 132 5.64 5.11 -7.51
N SER A 133 5.67 4.89 -8.83
CA SER A 133 5.21 3.62 -9.38
C SER A 133 6.14 2.47 -8.93
N PRO A 134 5.61 1.31 -8.49
CA PRO A 134 6.39 0.16 -8.07
C PRO A 134 7.40 -0.30 -9.14
N ARG A 135 7.06 -0.15 -10.41
CA ARG A 135 7.94 -0.47 -11.55
C ARG A 135 9.20 0.40 -11.59
N ARG A 136 9.12 1.67 -11.20
CA ARG A 136 10.29 2.57 -11.11
C ARG A 136 11.17 2.22 -9.92
N LEU A 137 10.56 1.86 -8.80
CA LEU A 137 11.28 1.43 -7.61
C LEU A 137 12.11 0.17 -7.89
N MET A 138 11.53 -0.83 -8.56
CA MET A 138 12.21 -2.08 -8.91
C MET A 138 13.43 -1.88 -9.81
N LYS A 139 13.45 -0.86 -10.66
CA LYS A 139 14.61 -0.52 -11.51
C LYS A 139 15.80 0.04 -10.71
N THR A 140 15.60 0.39 -9.46
CA THR A 140 16.62 1.05 -8.61
C THR A 140 17.34 0.07 -7.69
N PHE A 141 16.91 -1.20 -7.67
CA PHE A 141 17.54 -2.22 -6.83
C PHE A 141 19.00 -2.51 -7.24
N PRO A 142 19.87 -2.79 -6.25
CA PRO A 142 21.29 -3.07 -6.50
C PRO A 142 21.45 -4.34 -7.34
N ARG A 143 22.60 -4.43 -8.02
CA ARG A 143 22.96 -5.52 -8.95
C ARG A 143 22.83 -6.92 -8.36
N ALA A 144 23.01 -7.08 -7.05
CA ALA A 144 22.87 -8.36 -6.36
C ALA A 144 21.47 -8.97 -6.48
N ILE A 145 20.43 -8.12 -6.63
CA ILE A 145 19.02 -8.55 -6.70
C ILE A 145 18.47 -8.37 -8.13
N TYR A 146 19.36 -8.15 -9.12
CA TYR A 146 18.94 -7.85 -10.50
C TYR A 146 18.02 -8.93 -11.10
N ASN A 147 18.37 -10.21 -10.93
CA ASN A 147 17.57 -11.31 -11.46
C ASN A 147 16.18 -11.36 -10.84
N VAL A 148 16.09 -11.17 -9.51
CA VAL A 148 14.82 -11.12 -8.79
C VAL A 148 13.99 -9.92 -9.24
N SER A 149 14.62 -8.75 -9.34
CA SER A 149 13.97 -7.52 -9.80
C SER A 149 13.42 -7.66 -11.22
N THR A 150 14.17 -8.28 -12.13
CA THR A 150 13.74 -8.54 -13.50
C THR A 150 12.57 -9.51 -13.55
N THR A 151 12.63 -10.60 -12.78
CA THR A 151 11.54 -11.58 -12.68
C THR A 151 10.25 -10.92 -12.16
N ILE A 152 10.33 -10.12 -11.11
CA ILE A 152 9.17 -9.39 -10.57
C ILE A 152 8.63 -8.37 -11.58
N LEU A 153 9.51 -7.68 -12.31
CA LEU A 153 9.11 -6.72 -13.33
C LEU A 153 8.36 -7.41 -14.47
N VAL A 154 8.86 -8.57 -14.93
CA VAL A 154 8.20 -9.42 -15.94
C VAL A 154 6.85 -9.90 -15.41
N ALA A 155 6.80 -10.47 -14.20
CA ALA A 155 5.56 -10.94 -13.58
C ALA A 155 4.52 -9.83 -13.46
N THR A 156 4.93 -8.64 -12.99
CA THR A 156 4.04 -7.48 -12.86
C THR A 156 3.51 -6.99 -14.22
N SER A 157 4.30 -7.12 -15.29
CA SER A 157 3.86 -6.78 -16.65
C SER A 157 2.96 -7.83 -17.28
N ALA A 158 3.12 -9.10 -16.90
CA ALA A 158 2.31 -10.22 -17.38
C ALA A 158 0.90 -10.23 -16.75
N LEU A 159 0.78 -9.75 -15.49
CA LEU A 159 -0.50 -9.78 -14.74
C LEU A 159 -1.68 -9.15 -15.51
N PRO A 160 -1.59 -7.92 -16.06
CA PRO A 160 -2.68 -7.32 -16.84
C PRO A 160 -3.01 -8.10 -18.11
N GLN A 161 -2.01 -8.79 -18.70
CA GLN A 161 -2.21 -9.63 -19.88
C GLN A 161 -3.00 -10.89 -19.51
N LEU A 162 -2.66 -11.54 -18.39
CA LEU A 162 -3.41 -12.69 -17.87
C LEU A 162 -4.88 -12.34 -17.58
N VAL A 163 -5.14 -11.17 -17.00
CA VAL A 163 -6.52 -10.69 -16.75
C VAL A 163 -7.29 -10.52 -18.06
N ARG A 164 -6.65 -9.98 -19.09
CA ARG A 164 -7.28 -9.85 -20.43
C ARG A 164 -7.55 -11.21 -21.08
N SER A 165 -6.59 -12.15 -21.00
CA SER A 165 -6.77 -13.52 -21.50
C SER A 165 -7.88 -14.24 -20.75
N PHE A 166 -7.94 -14.11 -19.43
CA PHE A 166 -9.02 -14.65 -18.60
C PHE A 166 -10.40 -14.13 -19.04
N THR A 167 -10.53 -12.81 -19.22
CA THR A 167 -11.81 -12.21 -19.64
C THR A 167 -12.20 -12.65 -21.06
N ARG A 168 -11.24 -12.77 -21.96
CA ARG A 168 -11.44 -13.26 -23.33
C ARG A 168 -11.90 -14.72 -23.34
N ILE A 169 -11.22 -15.60 -22.60
CA ILE A 169 -11.59 -17.02 -22.50
C ILE A 169 -12.96 -17.17 -21.88
N LYS A 170 -13.25 -16.41 -20.82
CA LYS A 170 -14.56 -16.42 -20.14
C LYS A 170 -15.69 -15.98 -21.08
N SER A 171 -15.51 -14.94 -21.86
CA SER A 171 -16.50 -14.51 -22.86
C SER A 171 -16.69 -15.53 -23.98
N ALA A 172 -15.62 -16.13 -24.47
CA ALA A 172 -15.70 -17.20 -25.47
C ALA A 172 -16.45 -18.44 -24.95
N GLN A 173 -16.28 -18.81 -23.68
CA GLN A 173 -17.04 -19.90 -23.05
C GLN A 173 -18.52 -19.56 -22.91
N ARG A 174 -18.86 -18.31 -22.63
CA ARG A 174 -20.28 -17.85 -22.59
C ARG A 174 -20.93 -17.94 -23.97
N LEU A 175 -20.26 -17.52 -25.02
CA LEU A 175 -20.77 -17.61 -26.40
C LEU A 175 -21.00 -19.06 -26.86
N ARG A 176 -20.23 -20.00 -26.34
CA ARG A 176 -20.40 -21.45 -26.58
C ARG A 176 -21.54 -22.07 -25.76
N GLY A 177 -22.40 -21.28 -25.12
CA GLY A 177 -23.53 -21.76 -24.33
C GLY A 177 -23.17 -22.50 -23.03
N ARG A 178 -21.90 -22.42 -22.60
CA ARG A 178 -21.39 -23.12 -21.41
C ARG A 178 -21.38 -22.24 -20.17
N SER A 179 -22.32 -21.34 -20.05
CA SER A 179 -22.55 -20.54 -18.83
C SER A 179 -23.14 -21.48 -17.75
N SER A 180 -22.35 -21.74 -16.71
CA SER A 180 -22.74 -22.63 -15.63
C SER A 180 -23.82 -21.99 -14.74
N SER A 181 -25.02 -22.54 -14.78
CA SER A 181 -26.11 -22.16 -13.88
C SER A 181 -26.28 -23.06 -12.65
N SER A 182 -25.41 -24.08 -12.45
CA SER A 182 -25.52 -25.02 -11.33
C SER A 182 -24.26 -25.03 -10.44
N ASN A 183 -24.46 -25.09 -9.13
CA ASN A 183 -23.39 -25.03 -8.10
C ASN A 183 -22.35 -26.16 -8.19
N LEU A 184 -22.69 -27.32 -8.77
CA LEU A 184 -21.77 -28.46 -8.99
C LEU A 184 -20.86 -28.27 -10.20
N SER A 185 -21.15 -27.32 -11.09
CA SER A 185 -20.35 -27.01 -12.27
C SER A 185 -19.22 -26.01 -12.02
N GLY A 186 -19.11 -25.45 -10.82
CA GLY A 186 -18.10 -24.45 -10.50
C GLY A 186 -16.66 -24.95 -10.70
N LEU A 187 -16.33 -26.13 -10.17
CA LEU A 187 -14.99 -26.73 -10.33
C LEU A 187 -14.71 -27.09 -11.80
N MET A 188 -15.70 -27.63 -12.49
CA MET A 188 -15.56 -28.00 -13.91
C MET A 188 -15.48 -26.77 -14.82
N SER A 189 -16.15 -25.69 -14.44
CA SER A 189 -16.05 -24.38 -15.10
C SER A 189 -14.67 -23.75 -14.91
N TRP A 190 -14.07 -23.86 -13.72
CA TRP A 190 -12.70 -23.43 -13.44
C TRP A 190 -11.68 -24.16 -14.30
N ARG A 191 -11.76 -25.49 -14.39
CA ARG A 191 -10.86 -26.31 -15.20
C ARG A 191 -10.92 -25.94 -16.69
N ARG A 192 -12.10 -25.60 -17.20
CA ARG A 192 -12.29 -25.18 -18.61
C ARG A 192 -11.69 -23.82 -18.92
N ILE A 193 -11.52 -22.95 -17.95
CA ILE A 193 -10.89 -21.64 -18.10
C ILE A 193 -9.39 -21.72 -17.79
N SER A 194 -9.01 -22.46 -16.75
CA SER A 194 -7.62 -22.53 -16.30
C SER A 194 -6.70 -23.24 -17.29
N LEU A 195 -7.19 -24.29 -17.96
CA LEU A 195 -6.35 -25.07 -18.87
C LEU A 195 -5.92 -24.25 -20.10
N PRO A 196 -6.82 -23.59 -20.86
CA PRO A 196 -6.41 -22.71 -21.95
C PRO A 196 -5.62 -21.48 -21.49
N LEU A 197 -5.87 -20.99 -20.25
CA LEU A 197 -5.13 -19.88 -19.70
C LEU A 197 -3.68 -20.27 -19.38
N LEU A 198 -3.47 -21.49 -18.84
CA LEU A 198 -2.15 -22.03 -18.58
C LEU A 198 -1.37 -22.27 -19.87
N GLU A 199 -2.02 -22.87 -20.88
CA GLU A 199 -1.43 -23.13 -22.19
C GLU A 199 -0.97 -21.82 -22.86
N GLU A 200 -1.84 -20.81 -22.93
CA GLU A 200 -1.49 -19.49 -23.46
C GLU A 200 -0.38 -18.79 -22.66
N SER A 201 -0.38 -18.94 -21.33
CA SER A 201 0.64 -18.34 -20.47
C SER A 201 1.99 -19.02 -20.60
N LEU A 202 2.02 -20.34 -20.81
CA LEU A 202 3.24 -21.10 -21.05
C LEU A 202 3.85 -20.75 -22.41
N GLU A 203 3.05 -20.73 -23.46
CA GLU A 203 3.50 -20.33 -24.80
C GLU A 203 4.13 -18.93 -24.77
N ARG A 204 3.45 -17.98 -24.16
CA ARG A 204 3.97 -16.61 -23.99
C ARG A 204 5.25 -16.54 -23.16
N ALA A 205 5.38 -17.40 -22.14
CA ALA A 205 6.59 -17.46 -21.33
C ALA A 205 7.78 -18.01 -22.14
N LEU A 206 7.55 -19.00 -22.99
CA LEU A 206 8.55 -19.54 -23.89
C LEU A 206 8.98 -18.51 -24.95
N ASP A 207 8.03 -17.82 -25.56
CA ASP A 207 8.32 -16.74 -26.52
C ASP A 207 9.14 -15.61 -25.88
N LEU A 208 8.79 -15.24 -24.64
CA LEU A 208 9.56 -14.24 -23.91
C LEU A 208 10.97 -14.73 -23.59
N ALA A 209 11.12 -16.00 -23.16
CA ALA A 209 12.42 -16.59 -22.85
C ALA A 209 13.32 -16.62 -24.07
N THR A 210 12.82 -17.09 -25.22
CA THR A 210 13.57 -17.12 -26.49
C THR A 210 13.95 -15.71 -26.94
N ALA A 211 13.05 -14.73 -26.83
CA ALA A 211 13.35 -13.33 -27.15
C ALA A 211 14.41 -12.71 -26.19
N MET A 212 14.40 -13.09 -24.92
CA MET A 212 15.42 -12.63 -23.95
C MET A 212 16.77 -13.26 -24.24
N GLU A 213 16.81 -14.55 -24.57
CA GLU A 213 18.03 -15.27 -24.94
C GLU A 213 18.64 -14.71 -26.23
N ALA A 214 17.83 -14.47 -27.25
CA ALA A 214 18.27 -13.84 -28.51
C ALA A 214 18.87 -12.43 -28.29
N ARG A 215 18.46 -11.73 -27.22
CA ARG A 215 19.04 -10.43 -26.82
C ARG A 215 20.25 -10.55 -25.91
N GLY A 216 20.74 -11.77 -25.64
CA GLY A 216 21.90 -12.02 -24.80
C GLY A 216 21.65 -11.90 -23.29
N TYR A 217 20.40 -12.04 -22.84
CA TYR A 217 20.10 -12.05 -21.41
C TYR A 217 20.77 -13.25 -20.73
N GLY A 218 21.51 -12.97 -19.65
CA GLY A 218 22.22 -14.02 -18.90
C GLY A 218 23.68 -14.25 -19.32
N TYR A 219 24.08 -13.84 -20.51
CA TYR A 219 25.46 -14.03 -21.01
C TYR A 219 26.45 -12.98 -20.48
N GLN A 220 26.01 -11.78 -20.18
CA GLN A 220 26.88 -10.68 -19.76
C GLN A 220 26.83 -10.44 -18.25
N LYS A 221 28.02 -10.36 -17.62
CA LYS A 221 28.17 -9.95 -16.19
C LYS A 221 27.77 -8.48 -15.96
N HIS A 222 27.86 -7.62 -16.99
CA HIS A 222 27.54 -6.21 -16.93
C HIS A 222 26.36 -5.88 -17.83
N VAL A 223 25.21 -5.55 -17.21
CA VAL A 223 24.00 -5.15 -17.94
C VAL A 223 23.98 -3.63 -18.07
N THR A 224 23.81 -3.15 -19.30
CA THR A 224 23.64 -1.72 -19.59
C THR A 224 22.19 -1.30 -19.28
N HIS A 225 22.04 -0.19 -18.58
CA HIS A 225 20.72 0.34 -18.27
C HIS A 225 20.31 1.41 -19.29
N TYR A 226 19.22 1.16 -20.02
CA TYR A 226 18.57 2.19 -20.82
C TYR A 226 17.90 3.20 -19.88
N ARG A 227 18.31 4.48 -19.95
CA ARG A 227 17.84 5.59 -19.08
C ARG A 227 18.12 5.31 -17.58
N PRO A 228 19.38 5.34 -17.15
CA PRO A 228 19.71 5.19 -15.73
C PRO A 228 19.09 6.34 -14.91
N LEU A 229 18.49 5.97 -13.78
CA LEU A 229 17.99 6.94 -12.82
C LEU A 229 19.18 7.57 -12.10
N ARG A 230 19.47 8.85 -12.38
CA ARG A 230 20.55 9.58 -11.73
C ARG A 230 20.01 10.33 -10.52
N TRP A 231 20.76 10.32 -9.43
CA TRP A 231 20.52 11.15 -8.27
C TRP A 231 20.69 12.63 -8.66
N ARG A 232 19.75 13.45 -8.21
CA ARG A 232 19.80 14.90 -8.40
C ARG A 232 20.11 15.57 -7.07
N LEU A 233 20.73 16.74 -7.10
CA LEU A 233 20.96 17.55 -5.90
C LEU A 233 19.67 17.79 -5.09
N ASN A 234 18.55 18.00 -5.76
CA ASN A 234 17.25 18.19 -5.12
C ASN A 234 16.80 16.95 -4.32
N ASP A 235 17.16 15.74 -4.76
CA ASP A 235 16.84 14.49 -4.05
C ASP A 235 17.65 14.36 -2.76
N LEU A 236 18.92 14.76 -2.82
CA LEU A 236 19.82 14.81 -1.66
C LEU A 236 19.41 15.89 -0.65
N LEU A 237 19.06 17.08 -1.14
CA LEU A 237 18.57 18.17 -0.30
C LEU A 237 17.28 17.80 0.43
N LEU A 238 16.33 17.13 -0.24
CA LEU A 238 15.12 16.62 0.38
C LEU A 238 15.41 15.64 1.52
N LEU A 239 16.28 14.66 1.28
CA LEU A 239 16.68 13.70 2.31
C LEU A 239 17.41 14.39 3.47
N ALA A 240 18.33 15.32 3.19
CA ALA A 240 19.05 16.06 4.20
C ALA A 240 18.12 16.93 5.06
N CYS A 241 17.13 17.60 4.44
CA CYS A 241 16.15 18.43 5.15
C CYS A 241 15.28 17.60 6.09
N VAL A 242 14.82 16.42 5.66
CA VAL A 242 14.03 15.53 6.51
C VAL A 242 14.89 14.90 7.61
N PHE A 243 16.15 14.55 7.30
CA PHE A 243 17.08 14.02 8.27
C PHE A 243 17.43 15.05 9.37
N THR A 244 17.70 16.30 9.00
CA THR A 244 17.91 17.38 9.97
C THR A 244 16.68 17.64 10.83
N GLY A 245 15.49 17.62 10.24
CA GLY A 245 14.23 17.68 10.99
C GLY A 245 14.09 16.53 11.99
N MET A 246 14.46 15.32 11.59
CA MET A 246 14.45 14.16 12.50
C MET A 246 15.44 14.33 13.66
N VAL A 247 16.65 14.80 13.40
CA VAL A 247 17.68 15.01 14.43
C VAL A 247 17.30 16.12 15.42
N ILE A 248 16.57 17.17 14.98
CA ILE A 248 16.11 18.25 15.86
C ILE A 248 15.01 17.77 16.82
N PHE A 249 14.20 16.80 16.37
CA PHE A 249 13.08 16.26 17.18
C PHE A 249 13.44 14.95 17.90
N TRP A 250 14.62 14.40 17.70
CA TRP A 250 15.14 13.26 18.44
C TRP A 250 15.69 13.70 19.79
#